data_54106d26a4e762905517d7664cba3885
#
_entry.id   54106d26a4e762905517d7664cba3885
#
_cell.length_a   1.000
_cell.length_b   1.000
_cell.length_c   1.000
_cell.angle_alpha   90.00
_cell.angle_beta   90.00
_cell.angle_gamma   90.00
#
_symmetry.space_group_name_H-M   'P 1'
#
loop_
_entity.id
_entity.type
_entity.pdbx_description
1 polymer ?
#
loop_
_entity_poly.entity_id
_entity_poly.type
_entity_poly.pdbx_seq_one_letter_code
_entity_poly.pdbx_strand_id
1 'polypeptide(L)'
;PIEPNDYVLNFQQTEHAAWLCMIGNLKKWKEGTLKREMTVKGQPITLTATRGECHGTSHWVDFRWDNPEITFADILEVFGELPIPPYLNRDTQESDKETYQTVYSKIKGSVAAPTAGLHFTPRILDTLKEKGIDLEELTLHVGAGTFKPVKSEEIEGHEMHTEYISVSRGTIEKLIAHDGKAIAVGTTSVRTLESLYHIGVTLLKNPDATEEELHVRQWQPYETAEEAANITSVKALQAILDYLNHHKMETLHTSTQIIIAPGYDYKIVCAMVTNFHQPQSTLLLLVSAFVKGNWRKIYDFALGHDFRFLSYGDSSLLIP
;
A
#
# COMPACT_ATOMS: atom_id res chain seq x y z
N PRO A 1 7.24 9.76 -7.42
CA PRO A 1 8.12 10.55 -8.29
C PRO A 1 7.39 10.96 -9.56
N ILE A 2 7.89 12.02 -10.22
CA ILE A 2 7.37 12.47 -11.52
C ILE A 2 8.50 12.44 -12.56
N GLU A 3 9.66 12.93 -12.19
CA GLU A 3 10.79 13.03 -13.10
C GLU A 3 12.10 12.67 -12.36
N PRO A 4 12.71 11.54 -12.74
CA PRO A 4 12.14 10.44 -13.52
C PRO A 4 10.97 9.74 -12.80
N ASN A 5 10.02 9.19 -13.56
CA ASN A 5 8.82 8.51 -13.03
C ASN A 5 9.11 7.05 -12.61
N ASP A 6 10.26 6.82 -12.04
CA ASP A 6 10.67 5.55 -11.45
C ASP A 6 11.30 5.84 -10.08
N TYR A 7 10.91 5.09 -9.05
CA TYR A 7 11.39 5.33 -7.69
C TYR A 7 12.89 5.12 -7.55
N VAL A 8 13.44 4.06 -8.13
CA VAL A 8 14.86 3.73 -8.01
C VAL A 8 15.70 4.76 -8.75
N LEU A 9 15.32 5.09 -9.99
CA LEU A 9 16.00 6.09 -10.78
C LEU A 9 15.89 7.49 -10.16
N ASN A 10 14.74 7.84 -9.58
CA ASN A 10 14.55 9.13 -8.93
C ASN A 10 15.41 9.25 -7.66
N PHE A 11 15.50 8.21 -6.85
CA PHE A 11 16.37 8.19 -5.67
C PHE A 11 17.87 8.29 -5.99
N GLN A 12 18.27 7.85 -7.18
CA GLN A 12 19.67 7.91 -7.64
C GLN A 12 20.03 9.25 -8.31
N GLN A 13 19.06 10.13 -8.53
CA GLN A 13 19.36 11.46 -9.07
C GLN A 13 20.34 12.24 -8.17
N THR A 14 21.23 13.02 -8.79
CA THR A 14 22.31 13.72 -8.09
C THR A 14 22.27 15.25 -8.18
N GLU A 15 21.30 15.79 -8.91
CA GLU A 15 21.16 17.25 -9.10
C GLU A 15 19.72 17.72 -8.97
N HIS A 16 18.79 16.86 -9.36
CA HIS A 16 17.38 17.23 -9.52
C HIS A 16 16.47 16.02 -9.33
N ALA A 17 15.34 16.24 -8.65
CA ALA A 17 14.27 15.26 -8.52
C ALA A 17 12.92 15.97 -8.41
N ALA A 18 11.88 15.49 -9.10
CA ALA A 18 10.56 16.05 -9.04
C ALA A 18 9.53 15.06 -8.48
N TRP A 19 8.66 15.54 -7.61
CA TRP A 19 7.66 14.75 -6.92
C TRP A 19 6.31 15.44 -6.83
N LEU A 20 5.22 14.65 -6.84
CA LEU A 20 3.92 15.09 -6.36
C LEU A 20 3.88 15.02 -4.85
N CYS A 21 3.85 16.19 -4.20
CA CYS A 21 3.93 16.32 -2.76
C CYS A 21 2.62 16.85 -2.16
N MET A 22 2.19 16.25 -1.06
CA MET A 22 1.23 16.88 -0.17
C MET A 22 1.98 17.89 0.71
N ILE A 23 1.56 19.17 0.68
CA ILE A 23 2.25 20.25 1.38
C ILE A 23 1.47 20.63 2.62
N GLY A 24 2.06 20.38 3.79
CA GLY A 24 1.55 20.89 5.06
C GLY A 24 1.72 22.40 5.16
N ASN A 25 0.75 23.10 5.78
CA ASN A 25 0.79 24.56 5.93
C ASN A 25 1.01 25.34 4.62
N LEU A 26 0.43 24.89 3.52
CA LEU A 26 0.56 25.47 2.17
C LEU A 26 0.41 27.01 2.15
N LYS A 27 -0.45 27.56 3.03
CA LYS A 27 -0.66 29.01 3.18
C LYS A 27 0.61 29.78 3.55
N LYS A 28 1.61 29.13 4.16
CA LYS A 28 2.90 29.73 4.50
C LYS A 28 3.87 29.75 3.32
N TRP A 29 3.71 28.83 2.37
CA TRP A 29 4.51 28.80 1.15
C TRP A 29 3.80 29.58 0.05
N LYS A 30 3.87 30.91 0.10
CA LYS A 30 3.11 31.78 -0.79
C LYS A 30 3.66 31.81 -2.21
N GLU A 31 4.96 32.04 -2.36
CA GLU A 31 5.63 32.12 -3.68
C GLU A 31 7.12 31.78 -3.55
N GLY A 32 7.72 31.37 -4.68
CA GLY A 32 9.16 31.21 -4.81
C GLY A 32 9.70 29.85 -4.36
N THR A 33 11.00 29.85 -4.20
CA THR A 33 11.78 28.67 -3.87
C THR A 33 12.17 28.70 -2.38
N LEU A 34 11.89 27.62 -1.68
CA LEU A 34 12.42 27.41 -0.33
C LEU A 34 13.86 26.92 -0.43
N LYS A 35 14.72 27.42 0.45
CA LYS A 35 16.14 27.00 0.54
C LYS A 35 16.46 26.53 1.94
N ARG A 36 17.27 25.50 2.04
CA ARG A 36 17.81 25.02 3.30
C ARG A 36 19.25 24.52 3.10
N GLU A 37 20.15 25.02 3.94
CA GLU A 37 21.51 24.54 4.04
C GLU A 37 21.60 23.41 5.05
N MET A 38 22.42 22.41 4.76
CA MET A 38 22.62 21.25 5.61
C MET A 38 23.91 20.51 5.30
N THR A 39 24.22 19.53 6.13
CA THR A 39 25.35 18.64 5.93
C THR A 39 24.85 17.23 5.64
N VAL A 40 25.22 16.67 4.48
CA VAL A 40 24.90 15.31 4.07
C VAL A 40 26.21 14.57 3.82
N LYS A 41 26.40 13.42 4.45
CA LYS A 41 27.66 12.64 4.39
C LYS A 41 28.92 13.48 4.70
N GLY A 42 28.80 14.45 5.61
CA GLY A 42 29.89 15.34 6.00
C GLY A 42 30.15 16.50 5.02
N GLN A 43 29.38 16.64 3.95
CA GLN A 43 29.50 17.70 2.95
C GLN A 43 28.35 18.71 3.07
N PRO A 44 28.63 20.03 3.05
CA PRO A 44 27.57 21.03 3.06
C PRO A 44 26.86 21.04 1.71
N ILE A 45 25.54 21.11 1.73
CA ILE A 45 24.70 21.28 0.54
C ILE A 45 23.63 22.33 0.78
N THR A 46 23.18 22.94 -0.30
CA THR A 46 22.00 23.80 -0.33
C THR A 46 20.88 23.07 -1.09
N LEU A 47 19.86 22.63 -0.36
CA LEU A 47 18.66 22.09 -1.00
C LEU A 47 17.68 23.22 -1.30
N THR A 48 17.16 23.23 -2.51
CA THR A 48 16.09 24.11 -2.94
C THR A 48 14.85 23.31 -3.30
N ALA A 49 13.67 23.82 -2.96
CA ALA A 49 12.39 23.24 -3.32
C ALA A 49 11.51 24.31 -3.97
N THR A 50 11.11 24.11 -5.20
CA THR A 50 10.25 25.03 -5.96
C THR A 50 8.91 24.38 -6.19
N ARG A 51 7.84 25.06 -5.76
CA ARG A 51 6.46 24.58 -5.95
C ARG A 51 5.98 24.92 -7.35
N GLY A 52 5.49 23.90 -8.05
CA GLY A 52 4.84 23.98 -9.35
C GLY A 52 3.31 23.86 -9.27
N GLU A 53 2.75 23.29 -10.31
CA GLU A 53 1.30 23.16 -10.51
C GLU A 53 0.61 22.29 -9.46
N CYS A 54 -0.69 22.59 -9.26
CA CYS A 54 -1.55 21.84 -8.34
C CYS A 54 -2.23 20.70 -9.10
N HIS A 55 -2.14 19.50 -8.54
CA HIS A 55 -2.81 18.31 -9.05
C HIS A 55 -3.70 17.73 -7.93
N GLY A 56 -4.97 18.09 -7.93
CA GLY A 56 -5.92 17.70 -6.89
C GLY A 56 -5.53 18.24 -5.51
N THR A 57 -5.09 17.38 -4.59
CA THR A 57 -4.62 17.76 -3.23
C THR A 57 -3.11 17.83 -3.10
N SER A 58 -2.38 17.58 -4.17
CA SER A 58 -0.91 17.56 -4.22
C SER A 58 -0.38 18.64 -5.16
N HIS A 59 0.88 18.98 -5.01
CA HIS A 59 1.57 19.92 -5.89
C HIS A 59 2.82 19.26 -6.43
N TRP A 60 3.15 19.59 -7.68
CA TRP A 60 4.47 19.33 -8.21
C TRP A 60 5.48 20.10 -7.38
N VAL A 61 6.55 19.44 -6.93
CA VAL A 61 7.69 20.08 -6.25
C VAL A 61 8.96 19.63 -6.92
N ASP A 62 9.73 20.61 -7.39
CA ASP A 62 11.04 20.43 -7.97
C ASP A 62 12.10 20.64 -6.89
N PHE A 63 12.89 19.60 -6.64
CA PHE A 63 14.01 19.62 -5.68
C PHE A 63 15.33 19.70 -6.45
N ARG A 64 16.20 20.64 -6.04
CA ARG A 64 17.56 20.79 -6.59
C ARG A 64 18.56 20.99 -5.48
N TRP A 65 19.77 20.50 -5.69
CA TRP A 65 20.87 20.67 -4.76
C TRP A 65 22.19 20.88 -5.52
N ASP A 66 23.19 21.41 -4.84
CA ASP A 66 24.41 21.93 -5.42
C ASP A 66 25.62 20.98 -5.32
N ASN A 67 25.41 19.70 -4.99
CA ASN A 67 26.48 18.72 -4.88
C ASN A 67 26.13 17.41 -5.61
N PRO A 68 26.78 17.11 -6.76
CA PRO A 68 26.49 15.93 -7.57
C PRO A 68 26.97 14.60 -6.96
N GLU A 69 27.74 14.62 -5.87
CA GLU A 69 28.12 13.39 -5.15
C GLU A 69 27.04 12.91 -4.19
N ILE A 70 26.01 13.72 -3.96
CA ILE A 70 24.89 13.44 -3.06
C ILE A 70 23.66 13.06 -3.90
N THR A 71 23.10 11.89 -3.59
CA THR A 71 21.88 11.42 -4.25
C THR A 71 20.62 11.97 -3.56
N PHE A 72 19.49 11.96 -4.24
CA PHE A 72 18.20 12.31 -3.63
C PHE A 72 17.86 11.41 -2.44
N ALA A 73 18.23 10.12 -2.49
CA ALA A 73 18.09 9.21 -1.35
C ALA A 73 18.88 9.69 -0.13
N ASP A 74 20.10 10.17 -0.30
CA ASP A 74 20.93 10.71 0.79
C ASP A 74 20.30 11.95 1.41
N ILE A 75 19.70 12.81 0.58
CA ILE A 75 18.96 13.99 1.05
C ILE A 75 17.76 13.56 1.88
N LEU A 76 16.96 12.62 1.39
CA LEU A 76 15.80 12.13 2.12
C LEU A 76 16.16 11.46 3.43
N GLU A 77 17.30 10.79 3.51
CA GLU A 77 17.79 10.17 4.76
C GLU A 77 18.13 11.21 5.85
N VAL A 78 18.65 12.36 5.45
CA VAL A 78 19.03 13.44 6.39
C VAL A 78 17.88 14.40 6.68
N PHE A 79 17.06 14.74 5.68
CA PHE A 79 15.92 15.65 5.82
C PHE A 79 14.64 14.94 6.23
N GLY A 80 14.48 13.70 5.77
CA GLY A 80 13.25 12.96 5.96
C GLY A 80 13.08 12.58 7.42
N GLU A 81 11.94 12.93 7.97
CA GLU A 81 11.45 12.28 9.18
C GLU A 81 10.57 11.11 8.76
N LEU A 82 10.72 9.98 9.44
CA LEU A 82 9.83 8.84 9.24
C LEU A 82 8.41 9.28 9.56
N PRO A 83 7.45 9.23 8.62
CA PRO A 83 6.09 9.64 8.88
C PRO A 83 5.42 8.59 9.78
N ILE A 84 5.29 8.90 11.05
CA ILE A 84 4.50 8.09 11.99
C ILE A 84 3.03 8.55 11.95
N PRO A 85 2.08 7.67 12.33
CA PRO A 85 0.67 8.01 12.29
C PRO A 85 0.32 9.23 13.15
N PRO A 86 -0.47 10.20 12.63
CA PRO A 86 -0.79 11.46 13.33
C PRO A 86 -1.46 11.28 14.69
N TYR A 87 -2.19 10.18 14.90
CA TYR A 87 -2.88 9.92 16.17
C TYR A 87 -1.94 9.66 17.35
N LEU A 88 -0.64 9.42 17.10
CA LEU A 88 0.37 9.26 18.14
C LEU A 88 0.64 10.58 18.88
N ASN A 89 0.29 11.73 18.29
CA ASN A 89 0.44 13.07 18.87
C ASN A 89 1.82 13.33 19.50
N ARG A 90 2.87 12.85 18.86
CA ARG A 90 4.26 13.05 19.21
C ARG A 90 5.13 13.15 17.99
N ASP A 91 6.30 13.70 18.11
CA ASP A 91 7.33 13.69 17.09
C ASP A 91 7.93 12.29 16.92
N THR A 92 8.48 12.05 15.74
CA THR A 92 9.21 10.82 15.42
C THR A 92 10.45 10.71 16.31
N GLN A 93 10.69 9.52 16.85
CA GLN A 93 11.87 9.19 17.65
C GLN A 93 12.82 8.31 16.84
N GLU A 94 14.10 8.30 17.22
CA GLU A 94 15.10 7.45 16.54
C GLU A 94 14.72 5.96 16.57
N SER A 95 14.13 5.51 17.68
CA SER A 95 13.62 4.14 17.82
C SER A 95 12.51 3.79 16.81
N ASP A 96 11.76 4.78 16.29
CA ASP A 96 10.71 4.52 15.29
C ASP A 96 11.29 4.03 13.96
N LYS A 97 12.55 4.38 13.64
CA LYS A 97 13.24 3.90 12.43
C LYS A 97 13.38 2.37 12.41
N GLU A 98 13.48 1.76 13.58
CA GLU A 98 13.53 0.31 13.73
C GLU A 98 12.16 -0.28 14.02
N THR A 99 11.41 0.31 14.96
CA THR A 99 10.15 -0.27 15.46
C THR A 99 8.97 -0.02 14.52
N TYR A 100 9.00 1.01 13.67
CA TYR A 100 7.98 1.29 12.66
C TYR A 100 8.40 0.81 11.27
N GLN A 101 9.11 -0.31 11.22
CA GLN A 101 9.53 -0.94 9.97
C GLN A 101 9.42 -2.46 10.09
N THR A 102 9.01 -3.12 9.02
CA THR A 102 8.92 -4.59 8.99
C THR A 102 10.28 -5.22 8.75
N VAL A 103 10.50 -6.41 9.30
CA VAL A 103 11.74 -7.18 9.12
C VAL A 103 11.98 -7.64 7.68
N TYR A 104 10.97 -7.54 6.82
CA TYR A 104 11.03 -7.91 5.41
C TYR A 104 10.99 -6.71 4.46
N SER A 105 11.08 -5.48 4.97
CA SER A 105 11.17 -4.28 4.13
C SER A 105 12.47 -4.26 3.33
N LYS A 106 12.38 -4.23 1.99
CA LYS A 106 13.54 -4.30 1.09
C LYS A 106 13.65 -3.10 0.16
N ILE A 107 12.52 -2.60 -0.30
CA ILE A 107 12.46 -1.56 -1.34
C ILE A 107 11.94 -0.27 -0.71
N LYS A 108 12.75 0.81 -0.80
CA LYS A 108 12.34 2.16 -0.39
C LYS A 108 11.33 2.71 -1.42
N GLY A 109 10.37 3.52 -0.98
CA GLY A 109 9.40 4.16 -1.90
C GLY A 109 7.95 4.19 -1.40
N SER A 110 7.71 3.77 -0.15
CA SER A 110 6.41 3.86 0.51
C SER A 110 6.44 4.85 1.67
N VAL A 111 5.34 5.57 1.86
CA VAL A 111 5.18 6.53 2.97
C VAL A 111 4.66 5.84 4.22
N ALA A 112 3.88 4.75 4.08
CA ALA A 112 3.29 4.04 5.20
C ALA A 112 3.91 2.64 5.35
N ALA A 113 4.32 2.28 6.57
CA ALA A 113 4.72 0.92 6.88
C ALA A 113 3.50 -0.03 6.87
N PRO A 114 3.64 -1.30 6.43
CA PRO A 114 2.59 -2.31 6.53
C PRO A 114 2.46 -2.78 7.99
N THR A 115 1.74 -2.02 8.81
CA THR A 115 1.77 -2.13 10.27
C THR A 115 1.32 -3.48 10.84
N ALA A 116 0.47 -4.23 10.14
CA ALA A 116 0.17 -5.61 10.52
C ALA A 116 1.40 -6.52 10.45
N GLY A 117 2.38 -6.18 9.60
CA GLY A 117 3.64 -6.90 9.47
C GLY A 117 4.63 -6.65 10.62
N LEU A 118 4.44 -5.60 11.43
CA LEU A 118 5.31 -5.29 12.57
C LEU A 118 5.30 -6.38 13.65
N HIS A 119 4.26 -7.21 13.66
CA HIS A 119 4.13 -8.34 14.58
C HIS A 119 4.98 -9.56 14.18
N PHE A 120 5.52 -9.58 12.95
CA PHE A 120 6.35 -10.68 12.47
C PHE A 120 7.81 -10.41 12.78
N THR A 121 8.41 -11.32 13.52
CA THR A 121 9.84 -11.34 13.83
C THR A 121 10.54 -12.41 12.97
N PRO A 122 11.88 -12.34 12.78
CA PRO A 122 12.61 -13.41 12.09
C PRO A 122 12.29 -14.79 12.62
N ARG A 123 12.21 -14.94 13.96
CA ARG A 123 11.85 -16.20 14.62
C ARG A 123 10.47 -16.72 14.20
N ILE A 124 9.47 -15.83 14.09
CA ILE A 124 8.12 -16.23 13.63
C ILE A 124 8.17 -16.69 12.18
N LEU A 125 8.86 -15.96 11.31
CA LEU A 125 9.00 -16.31 9.90
C LEU A 125 9.70 -17.67 9.72
N ASP A 126 10.75 -17.94 10.49
CA ASP A 126 11.45 -19.22 10.48
C ASP A 126 10.53 -20.35 10.97
N THR A 127 9.79 -20.13 12.07
CA THR A 127 8.82 -21.11 12.58
C THR A 127 7.71 -21.43 11.57
N LEU A 128 7.24 -20.45 10.79
CA LEU A 128 6.25 -20.68 9.74
C LEU A 128 6.82 -21.57 8.63
N LYS A 129 8.07 -21.32 8.21
CA LYS A 129 8.78 -22.16 7.23
C LYS A 129 8.97 -23.60 7.73
N GLU A 130 9.39 -23.77 8.99
CA GLU A 130 9.54 -25.08 9.62
C GLU A 130 8.22 -25.87 9.66
N LYS A 131 7.10 -25.18 9.75
CA LYS A 131 5.75 -25.76 9.68
C LYS A 131 5.25 -26.01 8.26
N GLY A 132 6.05 -25.75 7.24
CA GLY A 132 5.69 -25.92 5.84
C GLY A 132 4.68 -24.89 5.34
N ILE A 133 4.64 -23.69 5.95
CA ILE A 133 3.82 -22.57 5.49
C ILE A 133 4.64 -21.76 4.50
N ASP A 134 4.16 -21.67 3.27
CA ASP A 134 4.78 -20.85 2.23
C ASP A 134 4.59 -19.38 2.52
N LEU A 135 5.68 -18.61 2.37
CA LEU A 135 5.69 -17.16 2.54
C LEU A 135 5.92 -16.50 1.20
N GLU A 136 5.06 -15.54 0.87
CA GLU A 136 5.16 -14.73 -0.34
C GLU A 136 5.16 -13.25 -0.01
N GLU A 137 5.90 -12.49 -0.81
CA GLU A 137 6.01 -11.05 -0.67
C GLU A 137 5.27 -10.36 -1.82
N LEU A 138 4.49 -9.35 -1.47
CA LEU A 138 3.89 -8.42 -2.42
C LEU A 138 4.60 -7.07 -2.32
N THR A 139 4.93 -6.47 -3.46
CA THR A 139 5.48 -5.12 -3.49
C THR A 139 4.35 -4.12 -3.70
N LEU A 140 4.22 -3.20 -2.75
CA LEU A 140 3.18 -2.19 -2.72
C LEU A 140 3.80 -0.80 -2.53
N HIS A 141 3.40 0.14 -3.37
CA HIS A 141 3.78 1.54 -3.22
C HIS A 141 2.60 2.33 -2.65
N VAL A 142 2.57 2.41 -1.31
CA VAL A 142 1.49 3.08 -0.58
C VAL A 142 1.82 4.55 -0.40
N GLY A 143 1.01 5.40 -1.01
CA GLY A 143 1.14 6.85 -0.90
C GLY A 143 0.63 7.41 0.43
N ALA A 144 0.92 8.69 0.69
CA ALA A 144 0.50 9.41 1.89
C ALA A 144 -1.03 9.53 2.07
N GLY A 145 -1.80 9.19 1.03
CA GLY A 145 -3.26 9.17 1.07
C GLY A 145 -3.88 8.25 2.11
N THR A 146 -3.17 7.20 2.50
CA THR A 146 -3.63 6.20 3.50
C THR A 146 -3.91 6.81 4.88
N PHE A 147 -3.32 7.95 5.20
CA PHE A 147 -3.55 8.66 6.46
C PHE A 147 -4.74 9.64 6.45
N LYS A 148 -5.46 9.76 5.33
CA LYS A 148 -6.62 10.64 5.26
C LYS A 148 -7.84 9.97 5.89
N PRO A 149 -8.51 10.62 6.87
CA PRO A 149 -9.75 10.09 7.43
C PRO A 149 -10.88 10.16 6.38
N VAL A 150 -11.82 9.24 6.49
CA VAL A 150 -13.09 9.32 5.74
C VAL A 150 -13.84 10.57 6.20
N LYS A 151 -14.16 11.45 5.26
CA LYS A 151 -14.87 12.72 5.53
C LYS A 151 -16.33 12.69 5.10
N SER A 152 -16.73 11.69 4.31
CA SER A 152 -18.11 11.53 3.85
C SER A 152 -18.95 10.77 4.88
N GLU A 153 -20.21 11.18 5.04
CA GLU A 153 -21.18 10.45 5.87
C GLU A 153 -21.65 9.16 5.19
N GLU A 154 -21.59 9.12 3.87
CA GLU A 154 -21.96 7.97 3.03
C GLU A 154 -20.70 7.37 2.37
N ILE A 155 -20.70 6.04 2.22
CA ILE A 155 -19.56 5.29 1.64
C ILE A 155 -19.35 5.66 0.18
N GLU A 156 -20.44 5.91 -0.56
CA GLU A 156 -20.43 6.28 -1.97
C GLU A 156 -19.69 7.58 -2.23
N GLY A 157 -19.73 8.52 -1.28
CA GLY A 157 -19.03 9.80 -1.38
C GLY A 157 -17.56 9.76 -1.02
N HIS A 158 -17.03 8.60 -0.60
CA HIS A 158 -15.62 8.44 -0.28
C HIS A 158 -14.83 7.98 -1.51
N GLU A 159 -13.83 8.76 -1.89
CA GLU A 159 -12.91 8.40 -2.97
C GLU A 159 -11.71 7.63 -2.40
N MET A 160 -11.57 6.37 -2.82
CA MET A 160 -10.42 5.52 -2.48
C MET A 160 -9.16 6.00 -3.21
N HIS A 161 -8.02 5.91 -2.53
CA HIS A 161 -6.74 6.17 -3.17
C HIS A 161 -6.36 5.05 -4.12
N THR A 162 -5.72 5.44 -5.23
CA THR A 162 -5.04 4.51 -6.11
C THR A 162 -3.79 3.98 -5.42
N GLU A 163 -3.67 2.66 -5.35
CA GLU A 163 -2.47 1.95 -4.92
C GLU A 163 -1.88 1.21 -6.11
N TYR A 164 -0.59 1.42 -6.35
CA TYR A 164 0.14 0.69 -7.39
C TYR A 164 0.60 -0.64 -6.83
N ILE A 165 0.31 -1.70 -7.57
CA ILE A 165 0.62 -3.09 -7.20
C ILE A 165 1.59 -3.69 -8.21
N SER A 166 2.52 -4.48 -7.69
CA SER A 166 3.48 -5.23 -8.47
C SER A 166 3.53 -6.66 -7.93
N VAL A 167 3.14 -7.63 -8.76
CA VAL A 167 3.02 -9.04 -8.37
C VAL A 167 3.78 -9.91 -9.34
N SER A 168 4.72 -10.70 -8.82
CA SER A 168 5.55 -11.59 -9.63
C SER A 168 4.75 -12.76 -10.21
N ARG A 169 5.19 -13.28 -11.35
CA ARG A 169 4.70 -14.54 -11.95
C ARG A 169 4.71 -15.67 -10.91
N GLY A 170 5.84 -15.83 -10.19
CA GLY A 170 5.99 -16.88 -9.19
C GLY A 170 4.94 -16.80 -8.08
N THR A 171 4.55 -15.60 -7.65
CA THR A 171 3.46 -15.41 -6.67
C THR A 171 2.12 -15.88 -7.24
N ILE A 172 1.83 -15.57 -8.52
CA ILE A 172 0.59 -16.02 -9.18
C ILE A 172 0.58 -17.55 -9.29
N GLU A 173 1.68 -18.17 -9.68
CA GLU A 173 1.82 -19.63 -9.79
C GLU A 173 1.59 -20.32 -8.43
N LYS A 174 2.15 -19.77 -7.34
CA LYS A 174 1.93 -20.28 -5.99
C LYS A 174 0.49 -20.12 -5.53
N LEU A 175 -0.15 -18.98 -5.80
CA LEU A 175 -1.58 -18.81 -5.51
C LEU A 175 -2.43 -19.88 -6.22
N ILE A 176 -2.13 -20.18 -7.48
CA ILE A 176 -2.82 -21.25 -8.24
C ILE A 176 -2.57 -22.60 -7.57
N ALA A 177 -1.32 -22.90 -7.17
CA ALA A 177 -0.98 -24.16 -6.51
C ALA A 177 -1.68 -24.34 -5.15
N HIS A 178 -2.10 -23.24 -4.52
CA HIS A 178 -2.89 -23.22 -3.27
C HIS A 178 -4.38 -22.96 -3.51
N ASP A 179 -4.94 -23.46 -4.61
CA ASP A 179 -6.37 -23.34 -4.97
C ASP A 179 -6.88 -21.89 -5.01
N GLY A 180 -6.00 -20.94 -5.32
CA GLY A 180 -6.32 -19.51 -5.33
C GLY A 180 -6.65 -18.95 -3.95
N LYS A 181 -6.08 -19.51 -2.87
CA LYS A 181 -6.31 -19.08 -1.49
C LYS A 181 -5.03 -18.60 -0.82
N ALA A 182 -5.17 -17.56 -0.01
CA ALA A 182 -4.07 -17.02 0.76
C ALA A 182 -4.51 -16.45 2.12
N ILE A 183 -3.60 -16.45 3.07
CA ILE A 183 -3.70 -15.70 4.32
C ILE A 183 -3.01 -14.35 4.09
N ALA A 184 -3.75 -13.27 4.16
CA ALA A 184 -3.21 -11.93 3.94
C ALA A 184 -2.67 -11.32 5.24
N VAL A 185 -1.51 -10.67 5.16
CA VAL A 185 -0.96 -9.85 6.26
C VAL A 185 -1.10 -8.38 5.89
N GLY A 186 -2.03 -7.70 6.55
CA GLY A 186 -2.38 -6.29 6.31
C GLY A 186 -3.47 -6.08 5.27
N THR A 187 -4.23 -5.02 5.47
CA THR A 187 -5.38 -4.66 4.62
C THR A 187 -4.99 -4.28 3.20
N THR A 188 -3.79 -3.74 2.99
CA THR A 188 -3.26 -3.45 1.65
C THR A 188 -2.98 -4.74 0.88
N SER A 189 -2.43 -5.77 1.53
CA SER A 189 -2.27 -7.10 0.92
C SER A 189 -3.62 -7.74 0.58
N VAL A 190 -4.63 -7.58 1.45
CA VAL A 190 -6.00 -8.01 1.16
C VAL A 190 -6.53 -7.36 -0.12
N ARG A 191 -6.42 -6.04 -0.22
CA ARG A 191 -6.89 -5.29 -1.41
C ARG A 191 -6.17 -5.73 -2.68
N THR A 192 -4.86 -5.95 -2.60
CA THR A 192 -4.09 -6.46 -3.73
C THR A 192 -4.55 -7.84 -4.17
N LEU A 193 -4.63 -8.79 -3.24
CA LEU A 193 -5.04 -10.17 -3.56
C LEU A 193 -6.44 -10.22 -4.17
N GLU A 194 -7.40 -9.50 -3.57
CA GLU A 194 -8.76 -9.44 -4.12
C GLU A 194 -8.79 -8.74 -5.47
N SER A 195 -7.94 -7.73 -5.70
CA SER A 195 -7.79 -7.08 -7.01
C SER A 195 -7.30 -8.04 -8.09
N LEU A 196 -6.40 -8.98 -7.77
CA LEU A 196 -5.94 -9.99 -8.74
C LEU A 196 -7.11 -10.79 -9.31
N TYR A 197 -8.10 -11.13 -8.47
CA TYR A 197 -9.29 -11.79 -8.96
C TYR A 197 -10.02 -10.96 -10.02
N HIS A 198 -10.26 -9.68 -9.76
CA HIS A 198 -10.97 -8.79 -10.68
C HIS A 198 -10.17 -8.49 -11.95
N ILE A 199 -8.84 -8.39 -11.85
CA ILE A 199 -7.94 -8.30 -13.02
C ILE A 199 -8.09 -9.55 -13.89
N GLY A 200 -8.07 -10.74 -13.28
CA GLY A 200 -8.27 -11.99 -14.02
C GLY A 200 -9.65 -12.06 -14.70
N VAL A 201 -10.71 -11.57 -14.05
CA VAL A 201 -12.04 -11.45 -14.66
C VAL A 201 -12.03 -10.51 -15.87
N THR A 202 -11.30 -9.39 -15.78
CA THR A 202 -11.11 -8.47 -16.92
C THR A 202 -10.40 -9.16 -18.07
N LEU A 203 -9.30 -9.89 -17.80
CA LEU A 203 -8.51 -10.60 -18.79
C LEU A 203 -9.25 -11.76 -19.46
N LEU A 204 -10.17 -12.42 -18.75
CA LEU A 204 -11.05 -13.44 -19.35
C LEU A 204 -11.97 -12.87 -20.42
N LYS A 205 -12.32 -11.57 -20.34
CA LYS A 205 -13.15 -10.86 -21.31
C LYS A 205 -12.30 -10.20 -22.41
N ASN A 206 -11.17 -9.62 -22.03
CA ASN A 206 -10.24 -8.93 -22.93
C ASN A 206 -8.81 -9.41 -22.63
N PRO A 207 -8.33 -10.50 -23.30
CA PRO A 207 -7.00 -11.04 -23.08
C PRO A 207 -5.85 -10.09 -23.46
N ASP A 208 -6.12 -9.10 -24.30
CA ASP A 208 -5.16 -8.09 -24.78
C ASP A 208 -5.33 -6.73 -24.06
N ALA A 209 -5.98 -6.74 -22.89
CA ALA A 209 -6.17 -5.51 -22.11
C ALA A 209 -4.85 -4.79 -21.82
N THR A 210 -4.86 -3.48 -21.95
CA THR A 210 -3.71 -2.63 -21.61
C THR A 210 -3.54 -2.54 -20.09
N GLU A 211 -2.36 -2.13 -19.62
CA GLU A 211 -2.10 -1.92 -18.19
C GLU A 211 -3.12 -0.98 -17.53
N GLU A 212 -3.55 0.05 -18.25
CA GLU A 212 -4.58 1.00 -17.79
C GLU A 212 -5.94 0.34 -17.64
N GLU A 213 -6.33 -0.54 -18.58
CA GLU A 213 -7.59 -1.31 -18.52
C GLU A 213 -7.60 -2.37 -17.41
N LEU A 214 -6.42 -2.79 -16.92
CA LEU A 214 -6.27 -3.68 -15.77
C LEU A 214 -6.43 -2.98 -14.42
N HIS A 215 -6.53 -1.64 -14.40
CA HIS A 215 -6.84 -0.89 -13.19
C HIS A 215 -8.18 -1.34 -12.59
N VAL A 216 -8.17 -1.72 -11.31
CA VAL A 216 -9.39 -2.11 -10.61
C VAL A 216 -10.07 -0.86 -10.02
N ARG A 217 -11.21 -0.47 -10.61
CA ARG A 217 -11.99 0.68 -10.16
C ARG A 217 -12.64 0.40 -8.80
N GLN A 218 -12.93 1.48 -8.06
CA GLN A 218 -13.44 1.41 -6.69
C GLN A 218 -14.65 0.49 -6.52
N TRP A 219 -15.65 0.61 -7.38
CA TRP A 219 -16.92 -0.13 -7.30
C TRP A 219 -17.03 -1.30 -8.28
N GLN A 220 -15.99 -1.54 -9.07
CA GLN A 220 -15.97 -2.61 -10.07
C GLN A 220 -16.43 -3.99 -9.52
N PRO A 221 -16.03 -4.43 -8.31
CA PRO A 221 -16.45 -5.72 -7.77
C PRO A 221 -17.97 -5.88 -7.66
N TYR A 222 -18.65 -4.80 -7.39
CA TYR A 222 -20.13 -4.79 -7.21
C TYR A 222 -20.84 -4.64 -8.55
N GLU A 223 -20.27 -3.85 -9.47
CA GLU A 223 -20.79 -3.64 -10.82
C GLU A 223 -20.70 -4.91 -11.69
N THR A 224 -19.67 -5.73 -11.47
CA THR A 224 -19.40 -6.95 -12.26
C THR A 224 -19.76 -8.25 -11.51
N ALA A 225 -20.44 -8.17 -10.39
CA ALA A 225 -20.69 -9.32 -9.50
C ALA A 225 -21.40 -10.47 -10.21
N GLU A 226 -22.45 -10.21 -11.00
CA GLU A 226 -23.20 -11.22 -11.73
C GLU A 226 -22.35 -11.92 -12.79
N GLU A 227 -21.52 -11.16 -13.52
CA GLU A 227 -20.62 -11.68 -14.57
C GLU A 227 -19.51 -12.54 -13.98
N ALA A 228 -19.05 -12.18 -12.78
CA ALA A 228 -17.99 -12.88 -12.07
C ALA A 228 -18.48 -14.10 -11.28
N ALA A 229 -19.79 -14.28 -11.09
CA ALA A 229 -20.38 -15.25 -10.17
C ALA A 229 -19.90 -16.70 -10.38
N ASN A 230 -19.60 -17.10 -11.62
CA ASN A 230 -19.18 -18.47 -11.98
C ASN A 230 -17.68 -18.58 -12.26
N ILE A 231 -16.89 -17.54 -11.98
CA ILE A 231 -15.45 -17.54 -12.21
C ILE A 231 -14.75 -17.91 -10.90
N THR A 232 -13.99 -19.00 -10.91
CA THR A 232 -13.18 -19.40 -9.75
C THR A 232 -11.92 -18.55 -9.64
N SER A 233 -11.36 -18.44 -8.42
CA SER A 233 -10.09 -17.73 -8.18
C SER A 233 -8.97 -18.29 -9.05
N VAL A 234 -8.88 -19.63 -9.16
CA VAL A 234 -7.86 -20.29 -9.99
C VAL A 234 -8.03 -19.91 -11.46
N LYS A 235 -9.25 -19.86 -11.98
CA LYS A 235 -9.50 -19.47 -13.38
C LYS A 235 -9.11 -18.00 -13.64
N ALA A 236 -9.42 -17.12 -12.71
CA ALA A 236 -9.02 -15.71 -12.80
C ALA A 236 -7.49 -15.55 -12.74
N LEU A 237 -6.82 -16.23 -11.80
CA LEU A 237 -5.35 -16.20 -11.69
C LEU A 237 -4.67 -16.83 -12.91
N GLN A 238 -5.24 -17.88 -13.50
CA GLN A 238 -4.73 -18.49 -14.74
C GLN A 238 -4.76 -17.49 -15.90
N ALA A 239 -5.82 -16.68 -16.03
CA ALA A 239 -5.89 -15.65 -17.05
C ALA A 239 -4.77 -14.60 -16.90
N ILE A 240 -4.39 -14.26 -15.65
CA ILE A 240 -3.24 -13.37 -15.40
C ILE A 240 -1.94 -14.06 -15.85
N LEU A 241 -1.76 -15.34 -15.52
CA LEU A 241 -0.57 -16.09 -15.89
C LEU A 241 -0.43 -16.21 -17.43
N ASP A 242 -1.55 -16.45 -18.12
CA ASP A 242 -1.61 -16.52 -19.59
C ASP A 242 -1.25 -15.16 -20.22
N TYR A 243 -1.75 -14.08 -19.66
CA TYR A 243 -1.41 -12.70 -20.05
C TYR A 243 0.08 -12.42 -19.88
N LEU A 244 0.67 -12.73 -18.71
CA LEU A 244 2.10 -12.58 -18.47
C LEU A 244 2.94 -13.39 -19.44
N ASN A 245 2.51 -14.62 -19.75
CA ASN A 245 3.19 -15.49 -20.73
C ASN A 245 3.14 -14.91 -22.15
N HIS A 246 1.96 -14.44 -22.58
CA HIS A 246 1.77 -13.86 -23.90
C HIS A 246 2.66 -12.62 -24.10
N HIS A 247 2.71 -11.75 -23.12
CA HIS A 247 3.51 -10.52 -23.17
C HIS A 247 4.97 -10.70 -22.72
N LYS A 248 5.40 -11.92 -22.37
CA LYS A 248 6.76 -12.25 -21.88
C LYS A 248 7.16 -11.41 -20.66
N MET A 249 6.23 -11.20 -19.74
CA MET A 249 6.40 -10.43 -18.51
C MET A 249 6.64 -11.35 -17.32
N GLU A 250 7.56 -10.97 -16.43
CA GLU A 250 7.82 -11.67 -15.17
C GLU A 250 7.03 -11.09 -14.00
N THR A 251 6.43 -9.92 -14.20
CA THR A 251 5.74 -9.20 -13.14
C THR A 251 4.51 -8.49 -13.72
N LEU A 252 3.39 -8.62 -13.06
CA LEU A 252 2.19 -7.84 -13.32
C LEU A 252 2.34 -6.48 -12.65
N HIS A 253 2.27 -5.40 -13.42
CA HIS A 253 2.20 -4.03 -12.94
C HIS A 253 0.82 -3.47 -13.24
N THR A 254 0.13 -2.94 -12.24
CA THR A 254 -1.16 -2.29 -12.39
C THR A 254 -1.49 -1.48 -11.14
N SER A 255 -2.74 -1.07 -10.99
CA SER A 255 -3.19 -0.31 -9.84
C SER A 255 -4.60 -0.68 -9.40
N THR A 256 -4.96 -0.30 -8.18
CA THR A 256 -6.28 -0.56 -7.63
C THR A 256 -6.80 0.59 -6.80
N GLN A 257 -8.09 0.84 -6.89
CA GLN A 257 -8.87 1.67 -5.98
C GLN A 257 -9.94 0.86 -5.25
N ILE A 258 -9.88 -0.48 -5.31
CA ILE A 258 -10.91 -1.36 -4.78
C ILE A 258 -11.37 -0.94 -3.38
N ILE A 259 -12.67 -0.82 -3.19
CA ILE A 259 -13.29 -0.74 -1.87
C ILE A 259 -13.89 -2.10 -1.52
N ILE A 260 -13.63 -2.55 -0.30
CA ILE A 260 -14.23 -3.78 0.23
C ILE A 260 -15.12 -3.38 1.39
N ALA A 261 -16.43 -3.59 1.23
CA ALA A 261 -17.46 -3.19 2.18
C ALA A 261 -18.42 -4.37 2.44
N PRO A 262 -19.25 -4.32 3.48
CA PRO A 262 -20.25 -5.34 3.74
C PRO A 262 -21.06 -5.70 2.51
N GLY A 263 -21.20 -7.01 2.23
CA GLY A 263 -21.77 -7.54 0.99
C GLY A 263 -20.76 -8.00 -0.04
N TYR A 264 -19.47 -7.67 0.14
CA TYR A 264 -18.38 -8.24 -0.66
C TYR A 264 -18.13 -9.70 -0.30
N ASP A 265 -18.04 -10.54 -1.32
CA ASP A 265 -17.71 -11.96 -1.19
C ASP A 265 -16.24 -12.21 -1.55
N TYR A 266 -15.43 -12.54 -0.55
CA TYR A 266 -13.99 -12.73 -0.70
C TYR A 266 -13.65 -13.90 -1.61
N LYS A 267 -12.71 -13.69 -2.52
CA LYS A 267 -12.34 -14.65 -3.56
C LYS A 267 -11.04 -15.38 -3.27
N ILE A 268 -10.00 -14.66 -2.90
CA ILE A 268 -8.65 -15.18 -2.67
C ILE A 268 -8.32 -15.26 -1.17
N VAL A 269 -8.64 -14.21 -0.41
CA VAL A 269 -8.27 -14.13 1.01
C VAL A 269 -9.17 -15.04 1.84
N CYS A 270 -8.59 -16.07 2.46
CA CYS A 270 -9.31 -17.02 3.33
C CYS A 270 -9.08 -16.79 4.83
N ALA A 271 -8.02 -16.05 5.19
CA ALA A 271 -7.77 -15.54 6.53
C ALA A 271 -6.96 -14.25 6.44
N MET A 272 -6.99 -13.41 7.47
CA MET A 272 -6.18 -12.20 7.48
C MET A 272 -5.59 -11.91 8.86
N VAL A 273 -4.36 -11.40 8.86
CA VAL A 273 -3.72 -10.76 10.02
C VAL A 273 -3.83 -9.27 9.85
N THR A 274 -4.45 -8.59 10.82
CA THR A 274 -4.63 -7.13 10.75
C THR A 274 -4.65 -6.51 12.13
N ASN A 275 -4.32 -5.20 12.22
CA ASN A 275 -4.51 -4.41 13.44
C ASN A 275 -6.00 -4.14 13.69
N PHE A 276 -6.31 -3.63 14.87
CA PHE A 276 -7.63 -3.09 15.16
C PHE A 276 -7.74 -1.66 14.59
N HIS A 277 -8.80 -1.39 13.83
CA HIS A 277 -8.98 -0.15 13.08
C HIS A 277 -9.97 0.79 13.74
N GLN A 278 -9.87 2.08 13.40
CA GLN A 278 -10.80 3.10 13.90
C GLN A 278 -12.22 2.88 13.36
N PRO A 279 -13.25 3.27 14.14
CA PRO A 279 -14.60 3.45 13.61
C PRO A 279 -14.60 4.41 12.41
N GLN A 280 -15.61 4.29 11.55
CA GLN A 280 -15.75 5.13 10.35
C GLN A 280 -14.52 5.15 9.43
N SER A 281 -13.86 4.01 9.29
CA SER A 281 -12.76 3.81 8.36
C SER A 281 -13.08 2.75 7.31
N THR A 282 -12.55 2.91 6.11
CA THR A 282 -12.64 1.91 5.04
C THR A 282 -12.00 0.58 5.44
N LEU A 283 -11.04 0.62 6.35
CA LEU A 283 -10.38 -0.57 6.88
C LEU A 283 -11.32 -1.39 7.77
N LEU A 284 -12.16 -0.73 8.57
CA LEU A 284 -13.17 -1.43 9.36
C LEU A 284 -14.29 -1.99 8.49
N LEU A 285 -14.64 -1.33 7.37
CA LEU A 285 -15.59 -1.87 6.39
C LEU A 285 -15.08 -3.18 5.80
N LEU A 286 -13.80 -3.23 5.42
CA LEU A 286 -13.12 -4.42 4.91
C LEU A 286 -13.16 -5.56 5.94
N VAL A 287 -12.82 -5.29 7.19
CA VAL A 287 -12.91 -6.28 8.28
C VAL A 287 -14.36 -6.73 8.49
N SER A 288 -15.32 -5.81 8.51
CA SER A 288 -16.74 -6.11 8.67
C SER A 288 -17.26 -7.04 7.57
N ALA A 289 -16.86 -6.78 6.32
CA ALA A 289 -17.19 -7.66 5.20
C ALA A 289 -16.63 -9.07 5.42
N PHE A 290 -15.37 -9.18 5.86
CA PHE A 290 -14.68 -10.44 6.06
C PHE A 290 -15.33 -11.31 7.13
N VAL A 291 -15.68 -10.73 8.27
CA VAL A 291 -16.29 -11.43 9.41
C VAL A 291 -17.84 -11.41 9.34
N LYS A 292 -18.42 -11.13 8.17
CA LYS A 292 -19.88 -11.13 7.91
C LYS A 292 -20.67 -10.34 8.97
N GLY A 293 -20.19 -9.15 9.31
CA GLY A 293 -20.82 -8.24 10.26
C GLY A 293 -20.50 -8.50 11.74
N ASN A 294 -19.80 -9.57 12.08
CA ASN A 294 -19.48 -9.91 13.49
C ASN A 294 -18.36 -9.05 14.12
N TRP A 295 -17.88 -8.04 13.42
CA TRP A 295 -16.77 -7.21 13.89
C TRP A 295 -16.98 -6.60 15.28
N ARG A 296 -18.23 -6.23 15.64
CA ARG A 296 -18.54 -5.65 16.98
C ARG A 296 -18.18 -6.61 18.09
N LYS A 297 -18.53 -7.88 18.01
CA LYS A 297 -18.19 -8.88 19.03
C LYS A 297 -16.68 -9.01 19.23
N ILE A 298 -15.90 -8.95 18.13
CA ILE A 298 -14.43 -9.05 18.15
C ILE A 298 -13.87 -7.78 18.84
N TYR A 299 -14.38 -6.60 18.49
CA TYR A 299 -13.90 -5.34 19.01
C TYR A 299 -14.32 -5.13 20.49
N ASP A 300 -15.54 -5.51 20.84
CA ASP A 300 -16.00 -5.45 22.25
C ASP A 300 -15.15 -6.39 23.14
N PHE A 301 -14.81 -7.58 22.63
CA PHE A 301 -13.87 -8.46 23.31
C PHE A 301 -12.51 -7.80 23.51
N ALA A 302 -11.94 -7.24 22.44
CA ALA A 302 -10.63 -6.61 22.49
C ALA A 302 -10.62 -5.41 23.48
N LEU A 303 -11.65 -4.55 23.44
CA LEU A 303 -11.79 -3.41 24.37
C LEU A 303 -11.96 -3.86 25.81
N GLY A 304 -12.65 -4.98 26.04
CA GLY A 304 -12.85 -5.53 27.38
C GLY A 304 -11.64 -6.31 27.95
N HIS A 305 -10.56 -6.49 27.14
CA HIS A 305 -9.38 -7.27 27.52
C HIS A 305 -8.06 -6.52 27.30
N ASP A 306 -8.10 -5.18 27.39
CA ASP A 306 -6.93 -4.31 27.34
C ASP A 306 -6.09 -4.41 26.03
N PHE A 307 -6.69 -4.83 24.92
CA PHE A 307 -6.02 -4.80 23.63
C PHE A 307 -5.78 -3.36 23.17
N ARG A 308 -4.62 -3.10 22.65
CA ARG A 308 -4.24 -1.82 22.06
C ARG A 308 -4.65 -1.75 20.61
N PHE A 309 -5.14 -0.61 20.18
CA PHE A 309 -5.68 -0.39 18.85
C PHE A 309 -4.67 0.34 17.96
N LEU A 310 -4.94 0.34 16.65
CA LEU A 310 -4.21 1.06 15.60
C LEU A 310 -2.83 0.47 15.30
N SER A 311 -1.99 1.23 14.61
CA SER A 311 -0.74 0.76 13.99
C SER A 311 0.30 0.22 14.98
N TYR A 312 0.40 0.82 16.17
CA TYR A 312 1.28 0.35 17.26
C TYR A 312 0.55 -0.53 18.28
N GLY A 313 -0.69 -0.86 17.98
CA GLY A 313 -1.50 -1.73 18.82
C GLY A 313 -1.26 -3.22 18.56
N ASP A 314 -2.16 -4.01 19.10
CA ASP A 314 -2.17 -5.45 18.92
C ASP A 314 -2.76 -5.83 17.56
N SER A 315 -2.58 -7.08 17.15
CA SER A 315 -3.16 -7.61 15.91
C SER A 315 -4.11 -8.75 16.20
N SER A 316 -4.93 -9.05 15.21
CA SER A 316 -5.86 -10.18 15.19
C SER A 316 -5.58 -11.08 13.99
N LEU A 317 -5.69 -12.38 14.17
CA LEU A 317 -5.84 -13.35 13.09
C LEU A 317 -7.33 -13.63 12.94
N LEU A 318 -7.91 -13.19 11.85
CA LEU A 318 -9.32 -13.39 11.51
C LEU A 318 -9.46 -14.60 10.58
N ILE A 319 -10.31 -15.53 10.97
CA ILE A 319 -10.71 -16.71 10.19
C ILE A 319 -12.25 -16.71 10.18
N PRO A 320 -12.91 -16.58 9.01
CA PRO A 320 -14.37 -16.43 8.92
C PRO A 320 -15.13 -17.73 9.25
#